data_49d631d42fcc49562f51484b29f9e417
#
_entry.id   49d631d42fcc49562f51484b29f9e417
#
_cell.length_a   1.000
_cell.length_b   1.000
_cell.length_c   1.000
_cell.angle_alpha   90.00
_cell.angle_beta   90.00
_cell.angle_gamma   90.00
#
_symmetry.space_group_name_H-M   'P 1'
#
loop_
_entity.id
_entity.type
_entity.pdbx_description
1 polymer ?
#
loop_
_entity_poly.entity_id
_entity_poly.type
_entity_poly.pdbx_seq_one_letter_code
_entity_poly.pdbx_strand_id
1 'polypeptide(L)'
;MMKDNINQFLNTILKGDCIENLKKIPSNSIDLIFADPPYFMQTAGELLRTNGEKFSGVEDEWDKFNNFKQYDSFCEEWLTECKRVLKPTGSIWIIGSFQNIYRIGYIMQNLGFWILNDVIWNKTNPVPNFGGTRFCNAHETILWCSKSKNSKFTFNYKTMKHLNNDKQERSIWQISLCTGSERIKGEDGKKAHSTQKPEA
;
A
#
# COMPACT_ATOMS: atom_id res chain seq x y z
N MET A 1 -21.11 10.61 27.13
CA MET A 1 -20.19 10.39 26.02
C MET A 1 -19.36 9.17 26.36
N MET A 2 -19.58 8.03 25.69
CA MET A 2 -18.66 6.89 25.80
C MET A 2 -17.30 7.39 25.32
N LYS A 3 -16.26 7.30 26.17
CA LYS A 3 -14.89 7.47 25.72
C LYS A 3 -14.64 6.34 24.70
N ASP A 4 -14.48 6.72 23.45
CA ASP A 4 -14.15 5.77 22.38
C ASP A 4 -12.90 5.03 22.80
N ASN A 5 -13.06 3.78 23.21
CA ASN A 5 -11.99 2.99 23.80
C ASN A 5 -11.25 2.26 22.67
N ILE A 6 -10.06 2.74 22.31
CA ILE A 6 -9.21 2.08 21.31
C ILE A 6 -8.92 0.61 21.65
N ASN A 7 -9.00 0.21 22.92
CA ASN A 7 -8.66 -1.14 23.35
C ASN A 7 -9.48 -2.23 22.67
N GLN A 8 -10.72 -1.95 22.27
CA GLN A 8 -11.56 -2.92 21.56
C GLN A 8 -11.02 -3.28 20.16
N PHE A 9 -10.12 -2.48 19.61
CA PHE A 9 -9.50 -2.68 18.30
C PHE A 9 -8.07 -3.25 18.37
N LEU A 10 -7.51 -3.41 19.59
CA LEU A 10 -6.16 -3.94 19.75
C LEU A 10 -6.10 -5.43 19.39
N ASN A 11 -5.09 -5.79 18.59
CA ASN A 11 -4.84 -7.18 18.16
C ASN A 11 -6.05 -7.83 17.45
N THR A 12 -6.84 -7.06 16.72
CA THR A 12 -8.03 -7.53 16.02
C THR A 12 -7.88 -7.38 14.49
N ILE A 13 -8.56 -8.26 13.75
CA ILE A 13 -8.73 -8.14 12.31
C ILE A 13 -10.15 -7.69 12.02
N LEU A 14 -10.31 -6.50 11.43
CA LEU A 14 -11.61 -5.96 11.03
C LEU A 14 -11.88 -6.33 9.58
N LYS A 15 -12.79 -7.27 9.35
CA LYS A 15 -13.23 -7.63 7.99
C LYS A 15 -14.28 -6.65 7.48
N GLY A 16 -14.27 -6.40 6.17
CA GLY A 16 -15.28 -5.60 5.47
C GLY A 16 -14.72 -4.30 4.90
N ASP A 17 -15.59 -3.37 4.62
CA ASP A 17 -15.25 -2.07 4.04
C ASP A 17 -14.31 -1.29 4.97
N CYS A 18 -13.20 -0.79 4.41
CA CYS A 18 -12.17 -0.12 5.20
C CYS A 18 -12.65 1.25 5.73
N ILE A 19 -13.47 1.97 4.97
CA ILE A 19 -13.98 3.29 5.35
C ILE A 19 -14.94 3.13 6.52
N GLU A 20 -15.87 2.17 6.44
CA GLU A 20 -16.81 1.88 7.52
C GLU A 20 -16.10 1.39 8.79
N ASN A 21 -15.02 0.64 8.65
CA ASN A 21 -14.22 0.20 9.79
C ASN A 21 -13.39 1.35 10.39
N LEU A 22 -12.77 2.19 9.56
CA LEU A 22 -12.04 3.37 10.03
C LEU A 22 -12.94 4.33 10.81
N LYS A 23 -14.18 4.56 10.37
CA LYS A 23 -15.16 5.42 11.09
C LYS A 23 -15.41 5.00 12.53
N LYS A 24 -15.24 3.71 12.87
CA LYS A 24 -15.40 3.17 14.23
C LYS A 24 -14.19 3.45 15.13
N ILE A 25 -13.02 3.73 14.52
CA ILE A 25 -11.78 3.96 15.26
C ILE A 25 -11.74 5.40 15.79
N PRO A 26 -11.37 5.61 17.06
CA PRO A 26 -11.28 6.95 17.63
C PRO A 26 -10.30 7.86 16.90
N SER A 27 -10.61 9.15 16.82
CA SER A 27 -9.69 10.15 16.26
C SER A 27 -8.39 10.24 17.07
N ASN A 28 -7.27 10.48 16.39
CA ASN A 28 -5.95 10.67 17.01
C ASN A 28 -5.52 9.49 17.91
N SER A 29 -5.82 8.26 17.51
CA SER A 29 -5.55 7.05 18.30
C SER A 29 -4.49 6.13 17.70
N ILE A 30 -4.17 6.27 16.40
CA ILE A 30 -3.28 5.39 15.66
C ILE A 30 -1.90 6.04 15.50
N ASP A 31 -0.85 5.29 15.81
CA ASP A 31 0.54 5.78 15.69
C ASP A 31 1.10 5.59 14.28
N LEU A 32 0.76 4.47 13.63
CA LEU A 32 1.27 4.09 12.32
C LEU A 32 0.15 3.48 11.47
N ILE A 33 0.08 3.91 10.22
CA ILE A 33 -0.75 3.27 9.20
C ILE A 33 0.17 2.76 8.10
N PHE A 34 0.03 1.48 7.71
CA PHE A 34 0.59 0.95 6.47
C PHE A 34 -0.58 0.48 5.60
N ALA A 35 -0.71 1.04 4.41
CA ALA A 35 -1.83 0.78 3.52
C ALA A 35 -1.37 0.24 2.16
N ASP A 36 -2.03 -0.85 1.74
CA ASP A 36 -1.93 -1.43 0.39
C ASP A 36 -3.33 -1.37 -0.24
N PRO A 37 -3.74 -0.18 -0.76
CA PRO A 37 -5.09 0.04 -1.26
C PRO A 37 -5.29 -0.64 -2.62
N PRO A 38 -6.53 -0.73 -3.12
CA PRO A 38 -6.80 -1.08 -4.52
C PRO A 38 -5.97 -0.22 -5.48
N TYR A 39 -5.42 -0.84 -6.54
CA TYR A 39 -4.54 -0.16 -7.49
C TYR A 39 -5.29 0.38 -8.71
N PHE A 40 -6.56 -0.02 -8.87
CA PHE A 40 -7.33 0.21 -10.08
C PHE A 40 -6.52 -0.22 -11.31
N MET A 41 -6.08 -1.48 -11.29
CA MET A 41 -5.24 -2.03 -12.35
C MET A 41 -6.03 -2.14 -13.64
N GLN A 42 -5.78 -1.21 -14.55
CA GLN A 42 -6.41 -1.18 -15.88
C GLN A 42 -5.72 -2.20 -16.78
N THR A 43 -6.01 -3.47 -16.59
CA THR A 43 -5.62 -4.53 -17.53
C THR A 43 -6.69 -4.63 -18.62
N ALA A 44 -6.42 -4.03 -19.77
CA ALA A 44 -7.27 -4.21 -20.93
C ALA A 44 -6.94 -5.56 -21.58
N GLY A 45 -7.92 -6.49 -21.56
CA GLY A 45 -7.86 -7.75 -22.31
C GLY A 45 -7.15 -8.91 -21.60
N GLU A 46 -7.11 -10.06 -22.28
CA GLU A 46 -6.46 -11.26 -21.79
C GLU A 46 -4.93 -11.09 -21.83
N LEU A 47 -4.29 -11.28 -20.66
CA LEU A 47 -2.84 -11.35 -20.58
C LEU A 47 -2.39 -12.76 -20.95
N LEU A 48 -1.66 -12.91 -22.04
CA LEU A 48 -1.08 -14.16 -22.47
C LEU A 48 0.43 -14.22 -22.16
N ARG A 49 0.88 -15.38 -21.68
CA ARG A 49 2.32 -15.69 -21.61
C ARG A 49 2.86 -15.95 -23.00
N THR A 50 4.17 -15.96 -23.16
CA THR A 50 4.85 -16.29 -24.43
C THR A 50 4.54 -17.69 -24.95
N ASN A 51 4.11 -18.60 -24.07
CA ASN A 51 3.68 -19.96 -24.40
C ASN A 51 2.17 -20.07 -24.73
N GLY A 52 1.45 -18.95 -24.82
CA GLY A 52 0.02 -18.92 -25.10
C GLY A 52 -0.92 -19.17 -23.91
N GLU A 53 -0.38 -19.48 -22.72
CA GLU A 53 -1.20 -19.65 -21.52
C GLU A 53 -1.72 -18.31 -21.00
N LYS A 54 -2.98 -18.31 -20.53
CA LYS A 54 -3.58 -17.13 -19.89
C LYS A 54 -2.85 -16.82 -18.58
N PHE A 55 -2.44 -15.56 -18.41
CA PHE A 55 -1.98 -15.05 -17.15
C PHE A 55 -3.17 -14.41 -16.44
N SER A 56 -3.54 -14.92 -15.27
CA SER A 56 -4.59 -14.32 -14.44
C SER A 56 -4.11 -12.96 -13.94
N GLY A 57 -4.72 -11.90 -14.47
CA GLY A 57 -4.61 -10.55 -13.90
C GLY A 57 -5.38 -10.45 -12.59
N VAL A 58 -5.37 -9.27 -11.98
CA VAL A 58 -6.23 -8.97 -10.84
C VAL A 58 -7.62 -8.62 -11.40
N GLU A 59 -8.58 -9.52 -11.20
CA GLU A 59 -9.98 -9.33 -11.63
C GLU A 59 -10.93 -9.27 -10.42
N ASP A 60 -10.37 -9.07 -9.23
CA ASP A 60 -11.10 -9.05 -7.98
C ASP A 60 -12.03 -7.82 -7.90
N GLU A 61 -13.24 -7.99 -7.37
CA GLU A 61 -14.27 -6.94 -7.28
C GLU A 61 -13.81 -5.71 -6.48
N TRP A 62 -12.92 -5.91 -5.51
CA TRP A 62 -12.38 -4.83 -4.68
C TRP A 62 -11.43 -3.88 -5.46
N ASP A 63 -10.91 -4.26 -6.63
CA ASP A 63 -10.05 -3.43 -7.50
C ASP A 63 -10.81 -2.86 -8.71
N LYS A 64 -12.13 -3.02 -8.78
CA LYS A 64 -12.96 -2.55 -9.90
C LYS A 64 -13.56 -1.18 -9.61
N PHE A 65 -13.24 -0.22 -10.45
CA PHE A 65 -13.83 1.11 -10.47
C PHE A 65 -14.29 1.44 -11.89
N ASN A 66 -15.38 2.17 -12.03
CA ASN A 66 -15.92 2.53 -13.35
C ASN A 66 -15.05 3.57 -14.07
N ASN A 67 -14.37 4.43 -13.32
CA ASN A 67 -13.54 5.50 -13.85
C ASN A 67 -12.64 6.09 -12.75
N PHE A 68 -11.69 6.93 -13.15
CA PHE A 68 -10.79 7.61 -12.22
C PHE A 68 -11.49 8.52 -11.22
N LYS A 69 -12.63 9.13 -11.59
CA LYS A 69 -13.36 9.98 -10.65
C LYS A 69 -13.90 9.17 -9.46
N GLN A 70 -14.42 7.99 -9.71
CA GLN A 70 -14.87 7.08 -8.64
C GLN A 70 -13.70 6.61 -7.78
N TYR A 71 -12.58 6.27 -8.42
CA TYR A 71 -11.36 5.88 -7.71
C TYR A 71 -10.82 7.02 -6.83
N ASP A 72 -10.78 8.25 -7.36
CA ASP A 72 -10.33 9.42 -6.60
C ASP A 72 -11.24 9.71 -5.39
N SER A 73 -12.58 9.62 -5.57
CA SER A 73 -13.53 9.78 -4.46
C SER A 73 -13.31 8.73 -3.38
N PHE A 74 -13.12 7.48 -3.76
CA PHE A 74 -12.78 6.40 -2.82
C PHE A 74 -11.47 6.72 -2.08
N CYS A 75 -10.42 7.14 -2.81
CA CYS A 75 -9.14 7.49 -2.20
C CYS A 75 -9.26 8.67 -1.23
N GLU A 76 -10.02 9.70 -1.58
CA GLU A 76 -10.25 10.86 -0.73
C GLU A 76 -10.97 10.47 0.57
N GLU A 77 -11.98 9.59 0.50
CA GLU A 77 -12.74 9.15 1.67
C GLU A 77 -11.87 8.37 2.65
N TRP A 78 -11.20 7.30 2.22
CA TRP A 78 -10.40 6.50 3.15
C TRP A 78 -9.17 7.25 3.66
N LEU A 79 -8.54 8.11 2.86
CA LEU A 79 -7.42 8.95 3.29
C LEU A 79 -7.85 10.00 4.31
N THR A 80 -9.04 10.56 4.16
CA THR A 80 -9.63 11.48 5.15
C THR A 80 -9.81 10.80 6.50
N GLU A 81 -10.34 9.56 6.51
CA GLU A 81 -10.48 8.78 7.72
C GLU A 81 -9.12 8.37 8.31
N CYS A 82 -8.16 7.96 7.47
CA CYS A 82 -6.78 7.72 7.93
C CYS A 82 -6.19 8.95 8.61
N LYS A 83 -6.37 10.14 8.04
CA LYS A 83 -5.91 11.38 8.64
C LYS A 83 -6.59 11.67 9.97
N ARG A 84 -7.88 11.41 10.09
CA ARG A 84 -8.66 11.58 11.33
C ARG A 84 -8.13 10.69 12.45
N VAL A 85 -7.95 9.39 12.19
CA VAL A 85 -7.53 8.43 13.21
C VAL A 85 -6.06 8.54 13.58
N LEU A 86 -5.22 9.03 12.67
CA LEU A 86 -3.78 9.17 12.88
C LEU A 86 -3.49 10.22 13.97
N LYS A 87 -2.64 9.89 14.94
CA LYS A 87 -2.16 10.84 15.97
C LYS A 87 -1.42 12.02 15.33
N PRO A 88 -1.32 13.17 16.02
CA PRO A 88 -0.49 14.30 15.55
C PRO A 88 0.99 13.90 15.32
N THR A 89 1.48 12.90 16.03
CA THR A 89 2.84 12.35 15.92
C THR A 89 2.92 11.11 15.04
N GLY A 90 1.79 10.65 14.51
CA GLY A 90 1.71 9.43 13.70
C GLY A 90 2.18 9.65 12.26
N SER A 91 2.49 8.55 11.59
CA SER A 91 2.86 8.54 10.18
C SER A 91 2.08 7.49 9.39
N ILE A 92 1.98 7.72 8.10
CA ILE A 92 1.31 6.81 7.16
C ILE A 92 2.26 6.42 6.04
N TRP A 93 2.24 5.15 5.69
CA TRP A 93 2.94 4.55 4.56
C TRP A 93 1.93 3.97 3.60
N ILE A 94 2.02 4.30 2.33
CA ILE A 94 1.10 3.81 1.31
C ILE A 94 1.88 3.28 0.14
N ILE A 95 1.70 2.00 -0.16
CA ILE A 95 2.30 1.38 -1.33
C ILE A 95 1.37 1.50 -2.53
N GLY A 96 1.94 1.66 -3.70
CA GLY A 96 1.20 1.71 -4.96
C GLY A 96 2.05 1.47 -6.19
N SER A 97 1.38 1.15 -7.28
CA SER A 97 2.00 1.00 -8.59
C SER A 97 2.11 2.35 -9.33
N PHE A 98 2.82 2.35 -10.45
CA PHE A 98 2.91 3.53 -11.34
C PHE A 98 1.53 4.01 -11.85
N GLN A 99 0.49 3.18 -11.77
CA GLN A 99 -0.85 3.53 -12.26
C GLN A 99 -1.64 4.39 -11.28
N ASN A 100 -1.42 4.21 -9.98
CA ASN A 100 -2.24 4.84 -8.95
C ASN A 100 -1.48 5.77 -7.98
N ILE A 101 -0.19 5.53 -7.75
CA ILE A 101 0.54 6.22 -6.67
C ILE A 101 0.59 7.75 -6.85
N TYR A 102 0.66 8.23 -8.08
CA TYR A 102 0.67 9.68 -8.36
C TYR A 102 -0.67 10.34 -8.01
N ARG A 103 -1.80 9.64 -8.23
CA ARG A 103 -3.14 10.11 -7.86
C ARG A 103 -3.29 10.14 -6.34
N ILE A 104 -2.86 9.06 -5.68
CA ILE A 104 -2.84 8.98 -4.21
C ILE A 104 -1.99 10.11 -3.63
N GLY A 105 -0.79 10.33 -4.14
CA GLY A 105 0.10 11.40 -3.70
C GLY A 105 -0.51 12.79 -3.86
N TYR A 106 -1.18 13.05 -4.99
CA TYR A 106 -1.91 14.30 -5.22
C TYR A 106 -3.04 14.50 -4.19
N ILE A 107 -3.87 13.47 -3.97
CA ILE A 107 -4.97 13.54 -3.00
C ILE A 107 -4.43 13.75 -1.58
N MET A 108 -3.38 13.04 -1.19
CA MET A 108 -2.73 13.20 0.12
C MET A 108 -2.26 14.63 0.36
N GLN A 109 -1.62 15.26 -0.63
CA GLN A 109 -1.17 16.65 -0.53
C GLN A 109 -2.34 17.61 -0.40
N ASN A 110 -3.43 17.41 -1.15
CA ASN A 110 -4.66 18.21 -1.04
C ASN A 110 -5.32 18.06 0.34
N LEU A 111 -5.30 16.87 0.91
CA LEU A 111 -5.76 16.62 2.28
C LEU A 111 -4.79 17.18 3.35
N GLY A 112 -3.64 17.71 2.95
CA GLY A 112 -2.66 18.33 3.83
C GLY A 112 -1.78 17.33 4.61
N PHE A 113 -1.58 16.13 4.10
CA PHE A 113 -0.47 15.30 4.53
C PHE A 113 0.86 15.90 4.06
N TRP A 114 1.93 15.60 4.78
CA TRP A 114 3.27 16.05 4.41
C TRP A 114 4.13 14.87 4.00
N ILE A 115 4.49 14.79 2.72
CA ILE A 115 5.35 13.72 2.19
C ILE A 115 6.75 13.91 2.75
N LEU A 116 7.27 12.87 3.39
CA LEU A 116 8.63 12.79 3.96
C LEU A 116 9.60 12.16 2.97
N ASN A 117 9.21 11.02 2.40
CA ASN A 117 9.94 10.32 1.34
C ASN A 117 8.98 9.60 0.39
N ASP A 118 9.46 9.41 -0.82
CA ASP A 118 9.07 8.35 -1.73
C ASP A 118 10.11 7.23 -1.65
N VAL A 119 9.71 6.06 -1.17
CA VAL A 119 10.58 4.89 -1.09
C VAL A 119 10.29 3.98 -2.27
N ILE A 120 11.32 3.57 -2.99
CA ILE A 120 11.21 2.68 -4.13
C ILE A 120 11.47 1.25 -3.68
N TRP A 121 10.45 0.42 -3.71
CA TRP A 121 10.62 -1.01 -3.64
C TRP A 121 11.08 -1.53 -5.00
N ASN A 122 12.39 -1.75 -5.14
CA ASN A 122 12.99 -2.33 -6.34
C ASN A 122 12.89 -3.86 -6.26
N LYS A 123 12.08 -4.44 -7.16
CA LYS A 123 11.83 -5.88 -7.24
C LYS A 123 13.04 -6.58 -7.86
N THR A 124 13.71 -7.45 -7.11
CA THR A 124 14.89 -8.16 -7.62
C THR A 124 14.55 -9.25 -8.65
N ASN A 125 13.28 -9.70 -8.68
CA ASN A 125 12.74 -10.71 -9.60
C ASN A 125 11.43 -10.23 -10.26
N PRO A 126 11.42 -9.09 -10.98
CA PRO A 126 10.20 -8.53 -11.55
C PRO A 126 9.60 -9.46 -12.61
N VAL A 127 8.26 -9.43 -12.73
CA VAL A 127 7.57 -10.16 -13.80
C VAL A 127 7.87 -9.49 -15.15
N PRO A 128 8.35 -10.23 -16.16
CA PRO A 128 8.62 -9.69 -17.49
C PRO A 128 7.36 -9.09 -18.13
N ASN A 129 7.55 -8.09 -18.99
CA ASN A 129 6.53 -7.68 -19.93
C ASN A 129 6.49 -8.69 -21.10
N PHE A 130 5.58 -9.64 -21.05
CA PHE A 130 5.49 -10.72 -22.02
C PHE A 130 5.23 -10.24 -23.46
N GLY A 131 4.54 -9.13 -23.63
CA GLY A 131 4.29 -8.54 -24.95
C GLY A 131 5.48 -7.77 -25.54
N GLY A 132 6.54 -7.53 -24.79
CA GLY A 132 7.74 -6.80 -25.23
C GLY A 132 7.46 -5.37 -25.70
N THR A 133 6.33 -4.78 -25.32
CA THR A 133 5.85 -3.48 -25.82
C THR A 133 6.23 -2.30 -24.93
N ARG A 134 6.79 -2.54 -23.76
CA ARG A 134 7.23 -1.54 -22.78
C ARG A 134 8.29 -2.13 -21.85
N PHE A 135 8.88 -1.29 -21.02
CA PHE A 135 9.82 -1.74 -19.98
C PHE A 135 9.13 -2.70 -18.98
N CYS A 136 9.94 -3.62 -18.43
CA CYS A 136 9.55 -4.43 -17.30
C CYS A 136 9.27 -3.53 -16.09
N ASN A 137 8.11 -3.70 -15.43
CA ASN A 137 7.76 -2.93 -14.25
C ASN A 137 8.47 -3.49 -13.01
N ALA A 138 9.67 -2.99 -12.76
CA ALA A 138 10.59 -3.52 -11.75
C ALA A 138 10.48 -2.86 -10.38
N HIS A 139 9.52 -1.96 -10.15
CA HIS A 139 9.37 -1.32 -8.84
C HIS A 139 7.92 -0.98 -8.49
N GLU A 140 7.69 -0.76 -7.21
CA GLU A 140 6.54 -0.05 -6.67
C GLU A 140 7.03 1.12 -5.82
N THR A 141 6.19 2.13 -5.65
CA THR A 141 6.50 3.31 -4.85
C THR A 141 5.74 3.26 -3.53
N ILE A 142 6.42 3.58 -2.45
CA ILE A 142 5.84 3.68 -1.12
C ILE A 142 5.97 5.13 -0.67
N LEU A 143 4.84 5.82 -0.49
CA LEU A 143 4.83 7.18 0.06
C LEU A 143 4.84 7.12 1.58
N TRP A 144 5.85 7.72 2.20
CA TRP A 144 5.90 7.94 3.64
C TRP A 144 5.53 9.37 3.96
N CYS A 145 4.49 9.55 4.77
CA CYS A 145 3.96 10.86 5.08
C CYS A 145 3.71 11.04 6.58
N SER A 146 3.92 12.25 7.07
CA SER A 146 3.40 12.69 8.36
C SER A 146 2.00 13.29 8.21
N LYS A 147 1.26 13.38 9.31
CA LYS A 147 -0.12 13.91 9.33
C LYS A 147 -0.21 15.34 8.79
N SER A 148 0.83 16.16 9.00
CA SER A 148 0.94 17.53 8.51
C SER A 148 2.40 17.98 8.49
N LYS A 149 2.68 19.10 7.85
CA LYS A 149 4.03 19.70 7.77
C LYS A 149 4.70 19.90 9.14
N ASN A 150 3.92 20.21 10.16
CA ASN A 150 4.44 20.52 11.52
C ASN A 150 4.37 19.32 12.47
N SER A 151 3.99 18.14 11.99
CA SER A 151 3.93 16.93 12.79
C SER A 151 5.31 16.49 13.24
N LYS A 152 5.44 16.10 14.52
CA LYS A 152 6.65 15.46 15.05
C LYS A 152 6.49 13.94 14.92
N PHE A 153 6.95 13.39 13.83
CA PHE A 153 6.92 11.94 13.59
C PHE A 153 8.14 11.25 14.22
N THR A 154 8.02 9.95 14.48
CA THR A 154 9.12 9.12 15.00
C THR A 154 9.93 8.56 13.84
N PHE A 155 11.26 8.74 13.88
CA PHE A 155 12.20 8.07 12.99
C PHE A 155 13.41 7.58 13.80
N ASN A 156 13.58 6.27 13.84
CA ASN A 156 14.64 5.63 14.63
C ASN A 156 15.98 5.62 13.87
N TYR A 157 16.52 6.80 13.59
CA TYR A 157 17.71 7.00 12.76
C TYR A 157 18.89 6.11 13.16
N LYS A 158 19.21 6.03 14.46
CA LYS A 158 20.36 5.24 14.95
C LYS A 158 20.16 3.75 14.69
N THR A 159 18.96 3.24 14.94
CA THR A 159 18.61 1.83 14.69
C THR A 159 18.69 1.52 13.18
N MET A 160 18.08 2.36 12.34
CA MET A 160 18.15 2.19 10.89
C MET A 160 19.58 2.21 10.36
N LYS A 161 20.40 3.12 10.88
CA LYS A 161 21.82 3.20 10.53
C LYS A 161 22.58 1.94 10.94
N HIS A 162 22.33 1.42 12.16
CA HIS A 162 22.97 0.19 12.65
C HIS A 162 22.60 -1.03 11.80
N LEU A 163 21.33 -1.14 11.39
CA LEU A 163 20.85 -2.21 10.50
C LEU A 163 21.48 -2.14 9.10
N ASN A 164 21.95 -0.97 8.67
CA ASN A 164 22.59 -0.76 7.37
C ASN A 164 24.13 -0.56 7.51
N ASN A 165 24.80 -1.39 8.30
CA ASN A 165 26.26 -1.36 8.47
C ASN A 165 26.81 0.04 8.83
N ASP A 166 26.16 0.72 9.76
CA ASP A 166 26.45 2.08 10.22
C ASP A 166 26.39 3.17 9.14
N LYS A 167 25.73 2.88 8.01
CA LYS A 167 25.43 3.87 6.95
C LYS A 167 23.98 4.29 7.00
N GLN A 168 23.70 5.53 6.64
CA GLN A 168 22.32 5.99 6.49
C GLN A 168 21.58 5.17 5.45
N GLU A 169 20.38 4.66 5.81
CA GLU A 169 19.53 3.92 4.89
C GLU A 169 19.03 4.82 3.77
N ARG A 170 18.87 4.22 2.61
CA ARG A 170 18.44 4.91 1.38
C ARG A 170 16.98 4.61 1.07
N SER A 171 16.37 5.43 0.23
CA SER A 171 14.98 5.28 -0.20
C SER A 171 14.79 4.29 -1.36
N ILE A 172 15.77 3.41 -1.63
CA ILE A 172 15.65 2.35 -2.63
C ILE A 172 15.92 1.02 -1.94
N TRP A 173 14.86 0.23 -1.77
CA TRP A 173 14.90 -1.07 -1.08
C TRP A 173 14.82 -2.21 -2.09
N GLN A 174 15.76 -3.15 -1.99
CA GLN A 174 15.80 -4.31 -2.86
C GLN A 174 15.15 -5.50 -2.19
N ILE A 175 13.92 -5.78 -2.58
CA ILE A 175 13.11 -6.86 -2.01
C ILE A 175 12.52 -7.67 -3.17
N SER A 176 12.60 -9.01 -3.10
CA SER A 176 12.00 -9.87 -4.11
C SER A 176 10.48 -9.90 -3.99
N LEU A 177 9.82 -10.19 -5.12
CA LEU A 177 8.39 -10.54 -5.09
C LEU A 177 8.20 -11.87 -4.37
N CYS A 178 7.06 -11.98 -3.67
CA CYS A 178 6.61 -13.25 -3.11
C CYS A 178 6.46 -14.31 -4.20
N THR A 179 7.21 -15.40 -4.09
CA THR A 179 7.23 -16.51 -5.07
C THR A 179 7.35 -17.87 -4.39
N GLY A 180 7.07 -18.94 -5.14
CA GLY A 180 7.33 -20.31 -4.69
C GLY A 180 6.66 -20.68 -3.36
N SER A 181 7.46 -21.16 -2.41
CA SER A 181 7.01 -21.66 -1.10
C SER A 181 6.54 -20.58 -0.13
N GLU A 182 6.94 -19.32 -0.34
CA GLU A 182 6.47 -18.18 0.45
C GLU A 182 4.98 -17.89 0.23
N ARG A 183 4.43 -18.32 -0.91
CA ARG A 183 3.01 -18.09 -1.21
C ARG A 183 2.11 -18.95 -0.36
N ILE A 184 1.19 -18.29 0.34
CA ILE A 184 0.11 -18.95 1.07
C ILE A 184 -0.84 -19.59 0.05
N LYS A 185 -1.13 -20.88 0.26
CA LYS A 185 -2.06 -21.64 -0.56
C LYS A 185 -3.34 -21.91 0.22
N GLY A 186 -4.46 -21.87 -0.48
CA GLY A 186 -5.74 -22.33 0.04
C GLY A 186 -5.81 -23.87 0.08
N GLU A 187 -6.89 -24.40 0.61
CA GLU A 187 -7.15 -25.86 0.69
C GLU A 187 -7.19 -26.53 -0.69
N ASP A 188 -7.54 -25.77 -1.73
CA ASP A 188 -7.54 -26.20 -3.14
C ASP A 188 -6.15 -26.19 -3.80
N GLY A 189 -5.09 -25.86 -3.05
CA GLY A 189 -3.72 -25.75 -3.54
C GLY A 189 -3.42 -24.51 -4.39
N LYS A 190 -4.42 -23.65 -4.65
CA LYS A 190 -4.25 -22.39 -5.37
C LYS A 190 -3.77 -21.30 -4.42
N LYS A 191 -3.37 -20.16 -5.01
CA LYS A 191 -2.97 -18.96 -4.24
C LYS A 191 -4.14 -18.48 -3.37
N ALA A 192 -3.92 -18.31 -2.07
CA ALA A 192 -4.91 -17.76 -1.16
C ALA A 192 -5.18 -16.28 -1.45
N HIS A 193 -4.20 -15.55 -2.00
CA HIS A 193 -4.34 -14.15 -2.41
C HIS A 193 -3.60 -13.89 -3.73
N SER A 194 -4.23 -13.15 -4.65
CA SER A 194 -3.70 -12.87 -5.99
C SER A 194 -2.42 -12.02 -5.95
N THR A 195 -2.35 -11.08 -5.04
CA THR A 195 -1.29 -10.05 -4.92
C THR A 195 -0.55 -10.09 -3.59
N GLN A 196 -0.32 -11.30 -3.02
CA GLN A 196 0.43 -11.43 -1.76
C GLN A 196 1.77 -10.68 -1.83
N LYS A 197 2.03 -9.84 -0.83
CA LYS A 197 3.33 -9.18 -0.65
C LYS A 197 4.33 -10.12 0.02
N PRO A 198 5.66 -9.90 -0.18
CA PRO A 198 6.70 -10.69 0.50
C PRO A 198 6.72 -10.42 2.01
N GLU A 199 7.33 -11.35 2.76
CA GLU A 199 7.54 -11.24 4.22
C GLU A 199 8.80 -10.43 4.60
N ALA A 200 9.42 -9.73 3.69
CA ALA A 200 10.72 -9.05 3.87
C ALA A 200 10.71 -7.93 4.90
#